data_bef8462ea4bd803d1d2cf054f22369ae
#
_entry.id   bef8462ea4bd803d1d2cf054f22369ae
#
_cell.length_a   1.000
_cell.length_b   1.000
_cell.length_c   1.000
_cell.angle_alpha   90.00
_cell.angle_beta   90.00
_cell.angle_gamma   90.00
#
_symmetry.space_group_name_H-M   'P 1'
#
loop_
_entity.id
_entity.type
_entity.pdbx_description
1 polymer ?
#
loop_
_entity_poly.entity_id
_entity_poly.type
_entity_poly.pdbx_seq_one_letter_code
_entity_poly.pdbx_strand_id
1 'polypeptide(L)'
;PILTLAGGVLVAIYSIYNLNKISFEYDFSKLKPKSTTRQDQASLPEDLKESRSPAIVLTESYDAAIEVVETVEAIKKSNGDSSTIKSIKSVYSILPKKQNEKLNIIAAIKESLAANESLFDEGQRSKVDSLRQYLDINMLTLYDLPEDLTNEFKSKTGEILSFVAINASVQLKDGRNAMKFAE
;
A
#
# COMPACT_ATOMS: atom_id res chain seq x y z
N PRO A 1 -49.49 -44.17 12.64
CA PRO A 1 -49.15 -42.84 13.26
C PRO A 1 -47.84 -42.90 14.09
N ILE A 2 -47.66 -43.95 14.92
CA ILE A 2 -46.50 -44.02 15.82
C ILE A 2 -45.17 -44.17 15.01
N LEU A 3 -45.18 -44.98 13.95
CA LEU A 3 -44.00 -45.20 13.10
C LEU A 3 -43.57 -43.95 12.36
N THR A 4 -44.50 -43.10 11.93
CA THR A 4 -44.19 -41.81 11.28
C THR A 4 -43.63 -40.80 12.29
N LEU A 5 -44.19 -40.80 13.51
CA LEU A 5 -43.68 -39.95 14.56
C LEU A 5 -42.25 -40.36 14.96
N ALA A 6 -41.97 -41.65 15.15
CA ALA A 6 -40.64 -42.16 15.46
C ALA A 6 -39.63 -41.87 14.36
N GLY A 7 -40.05 -41.99 13.08
CA GLY A 7 -39.18 -41.60 11.94
C GLY A 7 -38.86 -40.09 11.94
N GLY A 8 -39.85 -39.25 12.23
CA GLY A 8 -39.63 -37.81 12.32
C GLY A 8 -38.62 -37.41 13.43
N VAL A 9 -38.75 -38.05 14.60
CA VAL A 9 -37.81 -37.80 15.70
C VAL A 9 -36.38 -38.24 15.37
N LEU A 10 -36.21 -39.39 14.70
CA LEU A 10 -34.88 -39.84 14.27
C LEU A 10 -34.24 -38.88 13.25
N VAL A 11 -35.03 -38.38 12.29
CA VAL A 11 -34.50 -37.39 11.32
C VAL A 11 -34.15 -36.08 12.03
N ALA A 12 -34.93 -35.62 12.97
CA ALA A 12 -34.63 -34.41 13.75
C ALA A 12 -33.32 -34.56 14.57
N ILE A 13 -33.14 -35.69 15.25
CA ILE A 13 -31.90 -35.98 15.99
C ILE A 13 -30.70 -36.04 15.06
N TYR A 14 -30.83 -36.71 13.92
CA TYR A 14 -29.78 -36.79 12.92
C TYR A 14 -29.42 -35.41 12.36
N SER A 15 -30.41 -34.56 12.11
CA SER A 15 -30.20 -33.18 11.63
C SER A 15 -29.46 -32.33 12.66
N ILE A 16 -29.85 -32.41 13.93
CA ILE A 16 -29.20 -31.69 15.04
C ILE A 16 -27.73 -32.15 15.18
N TYR A 17 -27.49 -33.46 15.12
CA TYR A 17 -26.11 -34.00 15.16
C TYR A 17 -25.23 -33.50 14.01
N ASN A 18 -25.78 -33.27 12.83
CA ASN A 18 -25.03 -32.77 11.68
C ASN A 18 -24.94 -31.24 11.61
N LEU A 19 -25.66 -30.49 12.44
CA LEU A 19 -25.58 -29.01 12.49
C LEU A 19 -24.14 -28.53 12.71
N ASN A 20 -23.39 -29.18 13.58
CA ASN A 20 -21.99 -28.85 13.84
C ASN A 20 -21.03 -29.09 12.66
N LYS A 21 -21.48 -29.84 11.64
CA LYS A 21 -20.70 -30.10 10.41
C LYS A 21 -20.98 -29.07 9.30
N ILE A 22 -22.02 -28.24 9.48
CA ILE A 22 -22.35 -27.17 8.54
C ILE A 22 -21.46 -26.00 8.86
N SER A 23 -20.54 -25.71 7.96
CA SER A 23 -19.69 -24.52 8.04
C SER A 23 -19.98 -23.59 6.86
N PHE A 24 -20.00 -22.31 7.12
CA PHE A 24 -20.13 -21.33 6.07
C PHE A 24 -18.83 -21.26 5.26
N GLU A 25 -18.92 -21.39 3.94
CA GLU A 25 -17.76 -21.27 3.06
C GLU A 25 -17.47 -19.77 2.81
N TYR A 26 -16.39 -19.29 3.37
CA TYR A 26 -15.95 -17.90 3.24
C TYR A 26 -15.08 -17.65 2.00
N ASP A 27 -14.58 -18.72 1.37
CA ASP A 27 -13.78 -18.61 0.16
C ASP A 27 -14.68 -18.57 -1.09
N PHE A 28 -15.06 -17.36 -1.48
CA PHE A 28 -15.88 -17.12 -2.67
C PHE A 28 -15.20 -17.54 -3.99
N SER A 29 -13.89 -17.84 -3.96
CA SER A 29 -13.19 -18.33 -5.14
C SER A 29 -13.63 -19.74 -5.53
N LYS A 30 -14.13 -20.53 -4.57
CA LYS A 30 -14.67 -21.88 -4.80
C LYS A 30 -16.03 -21.88 -5.50
N LEU A 31 -16.75 -20.74 -5.43
CA LEU A 31 -18.04 -20.59 -6.11
C LEU A 31 -17.92 -20.26 -7.60
N LYS A 32 -16.71 -19.92 -8.06
CA LYS A 32 -16.47 -19.61 -9.48
C LYS A 32 -16.16 -20.89 -10.26
N PRO A 33 -16.70 -21.05 -11.49
CA PRO A 33 -16.35 -22.18 -12.33
C PRO A 33 -14.85 -22.20 -12.61
N LYS A 34 -14.25 -23.39 -12.62
CA LYS A 34 -12.83 -23.59 -12.97
C LYS A 34 -12.65 -23.27 -14.46
N SER A 35 -12.13 -22.08 -14.77
CA SER A 35 -11.75 -21.73 -16.15
C SER A 35 -10.31 -22.19 -16.42
N THR A 36 -10.05 -22.66 -17.63
CA THR A 36 -8.72 -23.10 -18.11
C THR A 36 -7.67 -22.00 -17.99
N THR A 37 -8.05 -20.75 -18.14
CA THR A 37 -7.18 -19.55 -17.97
C THR A 37 -6.57 -19.44 -16.56
N ARG A 38 -7.10 -20.15 -15.57
CA ARG A 38 -6.57 -20.17 -14.20
C ARG A 38 -5.39 -21.12 -14.01
N GLN A 39 -5.25 -22.14 -14.85
CA GLN A 39 -4.12 -23.07 -14.78
C GLN A 39 -2.80 -22.39 -15.15
N ASP A 40 -2.83 -21.47 -16.12
CA ASP A 40 -1.66 -20.70 -16.53
C ASP A 40 -1.20 -19.71 -15.43
N GLN A 41 -2.12 -19.31 -14.53
CA GLN A 41 -1.82 -18.41 -13.42
C GLN A 41 -1.21 -19.12 -12.19
N ALA A 42 -1.40 -20.42 -12.05
CA ALA A 42 -0.81 -21.20 -10.97
C ALA A 42 0.71 -21.37 -11.16
N SER A 43 1.19 -21.26 -12.39
CA SER A 43 2.61 -21.38 -12.77
C SER A 43 3.40 -20.05 -12.62
N LEU A 44 2.74 -18.94 -12.31
CA LEU A 44 3.44 -17.67 -12.09
C LEU A 44 4.22 -17.71 -10.76
N PRO A 45 5.45 -17.14 -10.72
CA PRO A 45 6.19 -16.94 -9.49
C PRO A 45 5.34 -16.19 -8.44
N GLU A 46 5.56 -16.49 -7.17
CA GLU A 46 4.74 -15.97 -6.06
C GLU A 46 4.78 -14.43 -5.99
N ASP A 47 5.91 -13.84 -6.39
CA ASP A 47 6.11 -12.39 -6.48
C ASP A 47 5.21 -11.71 -7.53
N LEU A 48 4.84 -12.45 -8.59
CA LEU A 48 3.90 -11.99 -9.62
C LEU A 48 2.42 -12.31 -9.28
N LYS A 49 2.20 -13.09 -8.22
CA LYS A 49 0.87 -13.31 -7.62
C LYS A 49 0.48 -12.19 -6.65
N GLU A 50 1.13 -11.02 -6.75
CA GLU A 50 0.73 -9.85 -5.96
C GLU A 50 -0.78 -9.66 -6.00
N SER A 51 -1.33 -9.28 -4.87
CA SER A 51 -2.76 -9.06 -4.71
C SER A 51 -3.28 -8.21 -5.88
N ARG A 52 -3.96 -8.85 -6.84
CA ARG A 52 -4.51 -8.19 -8.03
C ARG A 52 -5.68 -7.27 -7.71
N SER A 53 -5.98 -7.09 -6.44
CA SER A 53 -7.06 -6.26 -5.95
C SER A 53 -6.59 -5.56 -4.68
N PRO A 54 -5.74 -4.52 -4.80
CA PRO A 54 -5.39 -3.69 -3.67
C PRO A 54 -6.65 -2.97 -3.15
N ALA A 55 -6.69 -2.68 -1.87
CA ALA A 55 -7.63 -1.70 -1.35
C ALA A 55 -7.15 -0.31 -1.81
N ILE A 56 -8.05 0.47 -2.41
CA ILE A 56 -7.72 1.80 -2.92
C ILE A 56 -8.40 2.84 -2.04
N VAL A 57 -7.61 3.73 -1.49
CA VAL A 57 -8.09 4.92 -0.78
C VAL A 57 -7.87 6.12 -1.69
N LEU A 58 -8.95 6.76 -2.12
CA LEU A 58 -8.90 8.01 -2.88
C LEU A 58 -8.67 9.15 -1.89
N THR A 59 -7.79 10.06 -2.25
CA THR A 59 -7.43 11.22 -1.41
C THR A 59 -7.62 12.50 -2.21
N GLU A 60 -8.04 13.57 -1.53
CA GLU A 60 -8.32 14.87 -2.16
C GLU A 60 -7.08 15.74 -2.24
N SER A 61 -6.03 15.44 -1.47
CA SER A 61 -4.81 16.24 -1.38
C SER A 61 -3.57 15.41 -1.10
N TYR A 62 -2.42 16.04 -1.28
CA TYR A 62 -1.11 15.50 -0.90
C TYR A 62 -1.05 15.15 0.59
N ASP A 63 -1.47 16.09 1.44
CA ASP A 63 -1.37 15.92 2.90
C ASP A 63 -2.27 14.76 3.37
N ALA A 64 -3.48 14.66 2.83
CA ALA A 64 -4.39 13.54 3.12
C ALA A 64 -3.80 12.19 2.68
N ALA A 65 -3.12 12.14 1.52
CA ALA A 65 -2.47 10.91 1.07
C ALA A 65 -1.30 10.51 1.97
N ILE A 66 -0.50 11.46 2.43
CA ILE A 66 0.61 11.21 3.35
C ILE A 66 0.08 10.73 4.71
N GLU A 67 -0.97 11.35 5.24
CA GLU A 67 -1.60 10.93 6.50
C GLU A 67 -2.09 9.48 6.43
N VAL A 68 -2.75 9.10 5.33
CA VAL A 68 -3.18 7.72 5.09
C VAL A 68 -1.97 6.78 5.05
N VAL A 69 -0.92 7.11 4.31
CA VAL A 69 0.29 6.29 4.21
C VAL A 69 0.93 6.10 5.59
N GLU A 70 1.11 7.18 6.36
CA GLU A 70 1.73 7.13 7.68
C GLU A 70 0.88 6.33 8.68
N THR A 71 -0.44 6.50 8.65
CA THR A 71 -1.36 5.73 9.49
C THR A 71 -1.28 4.23 9.19
N VAL A 72 -1.33 3.85 7.91
CA VAL A 72 -1.28 2.44 7.49
C VAL A 72 0.12 1.84 7.75
N GLU A 73 1.20 2.61 7.59
CA GLU A 73 2.56 2.19 7.98
C GLU A 73 2.65 1.96 9.50
N ALA A 74 2.04 2.81 10.32
CA ALA A 74 2.00 2.66 11.77
C ALA A 74 1.23 1.39 12.19
N ILE A 75 0.07 1.14 11.58
CA ILE A 75 -0.72 -0.09 11.81
C ILE A 75 0.10 -1.32 11.41
N LYS A 76 0.73 -1.30 10.23
CA LYS A 76 1.59 -2.40 9.77
C LYS A 76 2.70 -2.70 10.76
N LYS A 77 3.37 -1.66 11.26
CA LYS A 77 4.46 -1.78 12.25
C LYS A 77 3.97 -2.29 13.61
N SER A 78 2.82 -1.82 14.06
CA SER A 78 2.18 -2.27 15.30
C SER A 78 1.84 -3.76 15.28
N ASN A 79 1.34 -4.25 14.14
CA ASN A 79 0.93 -5.64 13.96
C ASN A 79 2.11 -6.59 13.66
N GLY A 80 3.29 -6.05 13.33
CA GLY A 80 4.51 -6.82 13.06
C GLY A 80 4.28 -7.96 12.06
N ASP A 81 4.72 -9.17 12.41
CA ASP A 81 4.60 -10.37 11.56
C ASP A 81 3.14 -10.83 11.36
N SER A 82 2.22 -10.39 12.21
CA SER A 82 0.78 -10.69 12.09
C SER A 82 0.06 -9.72 11.16
N SER A 83 0.76 -8.74 10.58
CA SER A 83 0.16 -7.74 9.72
C SER A 83 -0.42 -8.34 8.45
N THR A 84 -1.66 -8.00 8.16
CA THR A 84 -2.34 -8.34 6.91
C THR A 84 -1.96 -7.40 5.76
N ILE A 85 -1.12 -6.37 6.01
CA ILE A 85 -0.66 -5.40 5.03
C ILE A 85 0.70 -5.81 4.49
N LYS A 86 0.80 -6.11 3.18
CA LYS A 86 2.06 -6.44 2.50
C LYS A 86 2.83 -5.18 2.15
N SER A 87 2.24 -4.29 1.37
CA SER A 87 2.88 -3.06 0.88
C SER A 87 1.85 -1.95 0.68
N ILE A 88 2.35 -0.73 0.72
CA ILE A 88 1.58 0.49 0.50
C ILE A 88 2.23 1.19 -0.68
N LYS A 89 1.44 1.59 -1.67
CA LYS A 89 1.89 2.32 -2.86
C LYS A 89 1.08 3.61 -2.99
N SER A 90 1.77 4.71 -3.15
CA SER A 90 1.19 6.01 -3.50
C SER A 90 2.18 6.77 -4.35
N VAL A 91 1.71 7.57 -5.29
CA VAL A 91 2.58 8.47 -6.07
C VAL A 91 3.38 9.40 -5.15
N TYR A 92 2.80 9.78 -4.03
CA TYR A 92 3.48 10.64 -3.06
C TYR A 92 4.58 9.95 -2.26
N SER A 93 4.61 8.61 -2.22
CA SER A 93 5.71 7.85 -1.60
C SER A 93 7.02 7.97 -2.38
N ILE A 94 6.97 8.41 -3.64
CA ILE A 94 8.12 8.64 -4.49
C ILE A 94 8.77 9.99 -4.17
N LEU A 95 7.99 10.96 -3.70
CA LEU A 95 8.49 12.27 -3.34
C LEU A 95 9.26 12.25 -2.01
N PRO A 96 10.34 13.01 -1.89
CA PRO A 96 11.07 13.12 -0.64
C PRO A 96 10.17 13.65 0.48
N LYS A 97 10.12 12.93 1.60
CA LYS A 97 9.39 13.40 2.80
C LYS A 97 10.04 14.66 3.37
N LYS A 98 9.22 15.55 3.96
CA LYS A 98 9.65 16.76 4.70
C LYS A 98 10.50 17.73 3.86
N GLN A 99 10.11 17.93 2.62
CA GLN A 99 10.86 18.78 1.69
C GLN A 99 11.04 20.21 2.24
N ASN A 100 9.99 20.82 2.81
CA ASN A 100 10.06 22.15 3.39
C ASN A 100 11.12 22.26 4.50
N GLU A 101 11.16 21.30 5.43
CA GLU A 101 12.17 21.28 6.49
C GLU A 101 13.59 21.17 5.91
N LYS A 102 13.79 20.30 4.90
CA LYS A 102 15.07 20.14 4.23
C LYS A 102 15.50 21.39 3.47
N LEU A 103 14.59 22.03 2.75
CA LEU A 103 14.87 23.28 2.04
C LEU A 103 15.23 24.41 2.98
N ASN A 104 14.58 24.52 4.14
CA ASN A 104 14.93 25.50 5.17
C ASN A 104 16.36 25.26 5.73
N ILE A 105 16.74 23.99 5.95
CA ILE A 105 18.11 23.65 6.37
C ILE A 105 19.11 24.02 5.28
N ILE A 106 18.82 23.74 4.02
CA ILE A 106 19.68 24.09 2.89
C ILE A 106 19.84 25.61 2.75
N ALA A 107 18.75 26.35 2.95
CA ALA A 107 18.81 27.82 2.96
C ALA A 107 19.72 28.35 4.08
N ALA A 108 19.60 27.79 5.28
CA ALA A 108 20.49 28.15 6.40
C ALA A 108 21.96 27.81 6.13
N ILE A 109 22.24 26.68 5.46
CA ILE A 109 23.59 26.31 5.01
C ILE A 109 24.11 27.34 4.00
N LYS A 110 23.31 27.70 2.98
CA LYS A 110 23.69 28.73 2.00
C LYS A 110 24.05 30.05 2.68
N GLU A 111 23.23 30.51 3.60
CA GLU A 111 23.45 31.73 4.34
C GLU A 111 24.74 31.67 5.19
N SER A 112 24.95 30.56 5.88
CA SER A 112 26.17 30.33 6.67
C SER A 112 27.44 30.32 5.81
N LEU A 113 27.40 29.67 4.64
CA LEU A 113 28.52 29.67 3.70
C LEU A 113 28.81 31.05 3.15
N ALA A 114 27.79 31.85 2.84
CA ALA A 114 27.96 33.21 2.36
C ALA A 114 28.53 34.15 3.45
N ALA A 115 28.02 34.04 4.68
CA ALA A 115 28.50 34.86 5.81
C ALA A 115 29.97 34.62 6.17
N ASN A 116 30.48 33.38 5.93
CA ASN A 116 31.83 32.97 6.29
C ASN A 116 32.79 32.93 5.09
N GLU A 117 32.41 33.42 3.93
CA GLU A 117 33.17 33.30 2.68
C GLU A 117 34.60 33.92 2.79
N SER A 118 34.75 34.98 3.58
CA SER A 118 36.04 35.64 3.84
C SER A 118 37.02 34.80 4.66
N LEU A 119 36.50 33.79 5.40
CA LEU A 119 37.32 32.93 6.28
C LEU A 119 37.86 31.72 5.56
N PHE A 120 37.42 31.41 4.35
CA PHE A 120 37.85 30.23 3.62
C PHE A 120 39.21 30.46 2.92
N ASP A 121 40.11 29.52 3.08
CA ASP A 121 41.31 29.44 2.26
C ASP A 121 40.99 29.00 0.81
N GLU A 122 41.98 29.03 -0.08
CA GLU A 122 41.81 28.75 -1.51
C GLU A 122 41.32 27.30 -1.77
N GLY A 123 41.78 26.34 -1.00
CA GLY A 123 41.34 24.93 -1.09
C GLY A 123 39.92 24.71 -0.57
N GLN A 124 39.55 25.45 0.46
CA GLN A 124 38.17 25.42 1.01
C GLN A 124 37.20 26.09 0.06
N ARG A 125 37.52 27.22 -0.56
CA ARG A 125 36.70 27.91 -1.56
C ARG A 125 36.35 27.00 -2.71
N SER A 126 37.30 26.28 -3.28
CA SER A 126 37.04 25.32 -4.36
C SER A 126 36.03 24.25 -3.97
N LYS A 127 36.10 23.74 -2.72
CA LYS A 127 35.13 22.78 -2.20
C LYS A 127 33.74 23.39 -1.98
N VAL A 128 33.70 24.61 -1.45
CA VAL A 128 32.44 25.33 -1.24
C VAL A 128 31.75 25.62 -2.56
N ASP A 129 32.49 26.04 -3.59
CA ASP A 129 31.93 26.29 -4.92
C ASP A 129 31.37 25.00 -5.56
N SER A 130 32.06 23.87 -5.35
CA SER A 130 31.55 22.58 -5.78
C SER A 130 30.25 22.17 -5.05
N LEU A 131 30.11 22.56 -3.78
CA LEU A 131 28.89 22.28 -2.99
C LEU A 131 27.74 23.19 -3.40
N ARG A 132 27.99 24.46 -3.75
CA ARG A 132 26.95 25.43 -4.11
C ARG A 132 26.01 24.91 -5.20
N GLN A 133 26.51 24.20 -6.20
CA GLN A 133 25.69 23.62 -7.26
C GLN A 133 24.65 22.60 -6.75
N TYR A 134 24.96 21.88 -5.63
CA TYR A 134 24.04 20.92 -5.01
C TYR A 134 23.09 21.56 -4.01
N LEU A 135 23.35 22.81 -3.62
CA LEU A 135 22.46 23.55 -2.71
C LEU A 135 21.38 24.32 -3.47
N ASP A 136 21.49 24.45 -4.79
CA ASP A 136 20.49 25.15 -5.62
C ASP A 136 19.40 24.19 -6.09
N ILE A 137 18.60 23.74 -5.13
CA ILE A 137 17.52 22.79 -5.37
C ILE A 137 16.17 23.43 -5.02
N ASN A 138 15.15 23.01 -5.76
CA ASN A 138 13.76 23.41 -5.57
C ASN A 138 12.95 22.25 -4.99
N MET A 139 11.73 22.56 -4.55
CA MET A 139 10.76 21.54 -4.14
C MET A 139 10.42 20.67 -5.35
N LEU A 140 10.53 19.35 -5.18
CA LEU A 140 10.09 18.38 -6.17
C LEU A 140 8.58 18.22 -6.11
N THR A 141 7.94 18.36 -7.27
CA THR A 141 6.49 18.12 -7.44
C THR A 141 6.26 16.82 -8.22
N LEU A 142 5.00 16.39 -8.30
CA LEU A 142 4.65 15.21 -9.11
C LEU A 142 4.97 15.36 -10.59
N TYR A 143 4.98 16.60 -11.10
CA TYR A 143 5.26 16.91 -12.49
C TYR A 143 6.75 16.85 -12.83
N ASP A 144 7.62 16.89 -11.83
CA ASP A 144 9.07 16.77 -11.99
C ASP A 144 9.52 15.31 -12.02
N LEU A 145 8.62 14.38 -11.71
CA LEU A 145 8.94 12.95 -11.71
C LEU A 145 8.96 12.39 -13.14
N PRO A 146 9.92 11.49 -13.44
CA PRO A 146 9.94 10.75 -14.70
C PRO A 146 8.62 10.03 -14.97
N GLU A 147 8.21 9.98 -16.22
CA GLU A 147 6.96 9.32 -16.64
C GLU A 147 6.89 7.85 -16.21
N ASP A 148 8.01 7.14 -16.27
CA ASP A 148 8.08 5.73 -15.87
C ASP A 148 7.64 5.50 -14.41
N LEU A 149 7.87 6.48 -13.53
CA LEU A 149 7.48 6.41 -12.13
C LEU A 149 6.02 6.81 -11.89
N THR A 150 5.45 7.63 -12.77
CA THR A 150 4.08 8.16 -12.63
C THR A 150 3.04 7.39 -13.42
N ASN A 151 3.45 6.58 -14.39
CA ASN A 151 2.52 5.87 -15.29
C ASN A 151 1.53 4.95 -14.56
N GLU A 152 1.94 4.30 -13.47
CA GLU A 152 1.05 3.45 -12.66
C GLU A 152 -0.08 4.24 -11.97
N PHE A 153 0.09 5.56 -11.85
CA PHE A 153 -0.84 6.47 -11.16
C PHE A 153 -1.61 7.36 -12.11
N LYS A 154 -1.39 7.25 -13.42
CA LYS A 154 -2.12 8.02 -14.42
C LYS A 154 -3.49 7.43 -14.72
N SER A 155 -4.48 8.30 -14.86
CA SER A 155 -5.81 7.95 -15.39
C SER A 155 -5.73 7.65 -16.89
N LYS A 156 -6.82 7.17 -17.47
CA LYS A 156 -6.94 7.00 -18.93
C LYS A 156 -6.84 8.34 -19.69
N THR A 157 -7.08 9.46 -19.03
CA THR A 157 -6.97 10.83 -19.56
C THR A 157 -5.57 11.42 -19.37
N GLY A 158 -4.64 10.69 -18.73
CA GLY A 158 -3.27 11.12 -18.49
C GLY A 158 -3.06 11.94 -17.21
N GLU A 159 -4.11 12.20 -16.43
CA GLU A 159 -4.01 12.91 -15.17
C GLU A 159 -3.43 12.00 -14.08
N ILE A 160 -2.55 12.56 -13.26
CA ILE A 160 -2.02 11.83 -12.10
C ILE A 160 -3.09 11.79 -11.01
N LEU A 161 -3.51 10.59 -10.64
CA LEU A 161 -4.53 10.37 -9.62
C LEU A 161 -3.91 10.33 -8.23
N SER A 162 -4.57 11.01 -7.29
CA SER A 162 -4.21 10.97 -5.87
C SER A 162 -4.91 9.79 -5.20
N PHE A 163 -4.17 8.68 -5.00
CA PHE A 163 -4.68 7.52 -4.28
C PHE A 163 -3.57 6.81 -3.52
N VAL A 164 -3.97 6.03 -2.53
CA VAL A 164 -3.12 5.10 -1.80
C VAL A 164 -3.61 3.68 -2.07
N ALA A 165 -2.74 2.85 -2.63
CA ALA A 165 -3.01 1.43 -2.86
C ALA A 165 -2.39 0.60 -1.74
N ILE A 166 -3.22 -0.14 -1.01
CA ILE A 166 -2.81 -0.99 0.10
C ILE A 166 -2.91 -2.45 -0.37
N ASN A 167 -1.77 -3.10 -0.50
CA ASN A 167 -1.70 -4.50 -0.88
C ASN A 167 -1.75 -5.38 0.35
N ALA A 168 -2.69 -6.33 0.36
CA ALA A 168 -2.80 -7.30 1.44
C ALA A 168 -1.74 -8.42 1.31
N SER A 169 -1.25 -8.91 2.46
CA SER A 169 -0.41 -10.11 2.56
C SER A 169 -1.25 -11.40 2.47
N VAL A 170 -2.56 -11.27 2.62
CA VAL A 170 -3.54 -12.36 2.64
C VAL A 170 -4.48 -12.30 1.43
N GLN A 171 -5.11 -13.42 1.11
CA GLN A 171 -6.06 -13.46 0.01
C GLN A 171 -7.41 -12.85 0.43
N LEU A 172 -7.71 -11.64 -0.03
CA LEU A 172 -8.97 -10.93 0.27
C LEU A 172 -10.22 -11.59 -0.34
N LYS A 173 -10.06 -12.64 -1.15
CA LYS A 173 -11.17 -13.44 -1.68
C LYS A 173 -11.78 -14.38 -0.63
N ASP A 174 -11.03 -14.72 0.40
CA ASP A 174 -11.54 -15.37 1.61
C ASP A 174 -12.11 -14.28 2.53
N GLY A 175 -13.40 -14.35 2.81
CA GLY A 175 -14.10 -13.35 3.63
C GLY A 175 -13.52 -13.20 5.03
N ARG A 176 -12.95 -14.26 5.62
CA ARG A 176 -12.29 -14.19 6.94
C ARG A 176 -11.01 -13.34 6.87
N ASN A 177 -10.25 -13.49 5.78
CA ASN A 177 -9.06 -12.68 5.57
C ASN A 177 -9.42 -11.23 5.27
N ALA A 178 -10.51 -11.02 4.50
CA ALA A 178 -11.01 -9.68 4.22
C ALA A 178 -11.45 -8.96 5.50
N MET A 179 -12.13 -9.65 6.42
CA MET A 179 -12.50 -9.10 7.72
C MET A 179 -11.28 -8.70 8.55
N LYS A 180 -10.29 -9.59 8.66
CA LYS A 180 -9.03 -9.30 9.39
C LYS A 180 -8.22 -8.14 8.78
N PHE A 181 -8.36 -7.93 7.47
CA PHE A 181 -7.69 -6.83 6.80
C PHE A 181 -8.39 -5.49 7.03
N ALA A 182 -9.71 -5.52 7.28
CA ALA A 182 -10.53 -4.34 7.53
C ALA A 182 -10.54 -3.87 9.00
N GLU A 183 -10.09 -4.70 9.94
CA GLU A 183 -9.90 -4.36 11.37
C GLU A 183 -8.59 -3.61 11.62
#